data_f0b5e8174d5964347d72129d59dc7f2e
#
_entry.id   f0b5e8174d5964347d72129d59dc7f2e
#
_cell.length_a   1.000
_cell.length_b   1.000
_cell.length_c   1.000
_cell.angle_alpha   90.00
_cell.angle_beta   90.00
_cell.angle_gamma   90.00
#
_symmetry.space_group_name_H-M   'P 1'
#
loop_
_entity.id
_entity.type
_entity.pdbx_description
1 polymer ?
#
loop_
_entity_poly.entity_id
_entity_poly.type
_entity_poly.pdbx_seq_one_letter_code
_entity_poly.pdbx_strand_id
1 'polypeptide(L)'
;MRHYLKKYLPNHETIHRNPWLRPFASSLLHPRLWHLNRHSAAGAVAAGMFCGLIPGPLQMIGAAICALIFRVNLPLAMLVTLYTNPITLVPLYLLAYQIGRLMTGESNGFVAPPEFSVTSFVGWTEAMQAWMLAVAKPLGIGLIVLATALAVIGYLATKAAWRFYLIRAWRKRKSR
;
A
#
# COMPACT_ATOMS: atom_id res chain seq x y z
N MET A 1 2.57 7.62 27.44
CA MET A 1 2.17 7.37 26.03
C MET A 1 0.69 7.01 25.84
N ARG A 2 0.03 6.28 26.73
CA ARG A 2 -1.41 5.94 26.60
C ARG A 2 -2.39 7.12 26.58
N HIS A 3 -2.05 8.25 27.22
CA HIS A 3 -2.94 9.42 27.31
C HIS A 3 -3.03 10.23 26.00
N TYR A 4 -1.93 10.31 25.24
CA TYR A 4 -1.91 11.05 23.97
C TYR A 4 -2.68 10.35 22.86
N LEU A 5 -2.66 9.02 22.83
CA LEU A 5 -3.40 8.25 21.84
C LEU A 5 -4.93 8.32 22.02
N LYS A 6 -5.42 8.49 23.27
CA LYS A 6 -6.87 8.65 23.52
C LYS A 6 -7.46 9.93 22.93
N LYS A 7 -6.66 10.98 22.75
CA LYS A 7 -7.11 12.26 22.19
C LYS A 7 -7.36 12.21 20.67
N TYR A 8 -6.73 11.27 19.97
CA TYR A 8 -6.83 11.09 18.51
C TYR A 8 -7.69 9.90 18.10
N LEU A 9 -8.20 9.13 19.05
CA LEU A 9 -9.16 8.08 18.77
C LEU A 9 -10.51 8.73 18.42
N PRO A 10 -11.10 8.41 17.27
CA PRO A 10 -12.43 8.93 16.93
C PRO A 10 -13.42 8.51 18.02
N ASN A 11 -14.07 9.48 18.64
CA ASN A 11 -15.12 9.23 19.62
C ASN A 11 -16.32 8.58 18.95
N HIS A 12 -17.03 7.72 19.68
CA HIS A 12 -18.28 7.10 19.24
C HIS A 12 -19.25 8.12 18.62
N GLU A 13 -19.36 9.32 19.22
CA GLU A 13 -20.22 10.39 18.73
C GLU A 13 -19.80 10.95 17.36
N THR A 14 -18.50 11.08 17.11
CA THR A 14 -17.97 11.62 15.84
C THR A 14 -18.26 10.69 14.67
N ILE A 15 -18.18 9.36 14.90
CA ILE A 15 -18.42 8.34 13.87
C ILE A 15 -19.90 8.22 13.55
N HIS A 16 -20.77 8.28 14.57
CA HIS A 16 -22.22 8.20 14.37
C HIS A 16 -22.82 9.48 13.77
N ARG A 17 -22.19 10.64 13.99
CA ARG A 17 -22.62 11.93 13.46
C ARG A 17 -22.35 12.10 11.96
N ASN A 18 -21.38 11.38 11.42
CA ASN A 18 -21.00 11.49 10.02
C ASN A 18 -21.71 10.40 9.20
N PRO A 19 -22.63 10.75 8.28
CA PRO A 19 -23.42 9.77 7.50
C PRO A 19 -22.55 8.87 6.65
N TRP A 20 -21.37 9.33 6.20
CA TRP A 20 -20.41 8.55 5.42
C TRP A 20 -19.64 7.51 6.23
N LEU A 21 -19.46 7.73 7.53
CA LEU A 21 -18.75 6.83 8.44
C LEU A 21 -19.70 5.85 9.14
N ARG A 22 -20.98 6.15 9.18
CA ARG A 22 -22.02 5.36 9.86
C ARG A 22 -22.06 3.89 9.41
N PRO A 23 -21.98 3.53 8.10
CA PRO A 23 -21.96 2.13 7.67
C PRO A 23 -20.73 1.35 8.19
N PHE A 24 -19.64 2.06 8.46
CA PHE A 24 -18.37 1.49 8.93
C PHE A 24 -18.19 1.63 10.45
N ALA A 25 -19.18 2.17 11.16
CA ALA A 25 -19.06 2.47 12.60
C ALA A 25 -18.66 1.24 13.43
N SER A 26 -19.30 0.09 13.20
CA SER A 26 -18.98 -1.16 13.90
C SER A 26 -17.56 -1.65 13.64
N SER A 27 -17.05 -1.43 12.43
CA SER A 27 -15.68 -1.81 12.07
C SER A 27 -14.68 -0.77 12.61
N LEU A 28 -14.94 0.53 12.45
CA LEU A 28 -14.05 1.61 12.92
C LEU A 28 -13.90 1.63 14.45
N LEU A 29 -14.91 1.22 15.19
CA LEU A 29 -14.88 1.13 16.64
C LEU A 29 -14.20 -0.15 17.14
N HIS A 30 -13.79 -1.05 16.25
CA HIS A 30 -13.15 -2.30 16.65
C HIS A 30 -11.76 -2.05 17.27
N PRO A 31 -11.48 -2.48 18.50
CA PRO A 31 -10.22 -2.18 19.21
C PRO A 31 -8.96 -2.60 18.47
N ARG A 32 -9.03 -3.64 17.63
CA ARG A 32 -7.87 -4.15 16.85
C ARG A 32 -7.34 -3.16 15.83
N LEU A 33 -8.18 -2.24 15.32
CA LEU A 33 -7.75 -1.22 14.36
C LEU A 33 -6.80 -0.20 14.98
N TRP A 34 -6.91 0.00 16.28
CA TRP A 34 -6.17 1.01 17.02
C TRP A 34 -5.09 0.42 17.93
N HIS A 35 -5.15 -0.90 18.18
CA HIS A 35 -4.17 -1.59 19.00
C HIS A 35 -3.02 -2.14 18.16
N LEU A 36 -1.79 -1.68 18.50
CA LEU A 36 -0.57 -2.17 17.90
C LEU A 36 -0.12 -3.46 18.62
N ASN A 37 -0.30 -4.58 17.96
CA ASN A 37 0.23 -5.88 18.39
C ASN A 37 0.96 -6.56 17.23
N ARG A 38 1.67 -7.64 17.49
CA ARG A 38 2.48 -8.38 16.50
C ARG A 38 1.72 -8.71 15.21
N HIS A 39 0.49 -9.18 15.34
CA HIS A 39 -0.32 -9.58 14.19
C HIS A 39 -0.92 -8.38 13.46
N SER A 40 -1.46 -7.43 14.23
CA SER A 40 -2.04 -6.21 13.68
C SER A 40 -1.00 -5.33 12.97
N ALA A 41 0.22 -5.25 13.53
CA ALA A 41 1.31 -4.50 12.88
C ALA A 41 1.78 -5.17 11.59
N ALA A 42 1.99 -6.49 11.60
CA ALA A 42 2.44 -7.20 10.40
C ALA A 42 1.39 -7.16 9.27
N GLY A 43 0.11 -7.33 9.61
CA GLY A 43 -0.97 -7.21 8.64
C GLY A 43 -1.14 -5.79 8.11
N ALA A 44 -0.97 -4.77 8.95
CA ALA A 44 -1.02 -3.37 8.54
C ALA A 44 0.12 -3.01 7.56
N VAL A 45 1.34 -3.48 7.85
CA VAL A 45 2.48 -3.30 6.94
C VAL A 45 2.22 -4.01 5.61
N ALA A 46 1.69 -5.22 5.62
CA ALA A 46 1.34 -5.93 4.39
C ALA A 46 0.29 -5.18 3.57
N ALA A 47 -0.80 -4.72 4.20
CA ALA A 47 -1.85 -3.94 3.55
C ALA A 47 -1.32 -2.63 2.97
N GLY A 48 -0.50 -1.90 3.73
CA GLY A 48 0.11 -0.65 3.28
C GLY A 48 1.10 -0.87 2.13
N MET A 49 1.94 -1.92 2.20
CA MET A 49 2.87 -2.28 1.13
C MET A 49 2.13 -2.68 -0.16
N PHE A 50 1.04 -3.43 -0.04
CA PHE A 50 0.22 -3.82 -1.19
C PHE A 50 -0.44 -2.61 -1.85
N CYS A 51 -1.14 -1.81 -1.07
CA CYS A 51 -1.90 -0.67 -1.58
C CYS A 51 -1.03 0.52 -1.98
N GLY A 52 0.19 0.62 -1.45
CA GLY A 52 1.09 1.74 -1.74
C GLY A 52 1.52 1.85 -3.20
N LEU A 53 1.41 0.79 -4.01
CA LEU A 53 1.66 0.86 -5.45
C LEU A 53 0.46 1.42 -6.26
N ILE A 54 -0.68 1.63 -5.62
CA ILE A 54 -1.81 2.31 -6.25
C ILE A 54 -1.46 3.81 -6.40
N PRO A 55 -1.61 4.40 -7.58
CA PRO A 55 -1.20 5.80 -7.78
C PRO A 55 -2.08 6.79 -7.02
N GLY A 56 -1.45 7.85 -6.51
CA GLY A 56 -2.13 8.99 -5.90
C GLY A 56 -2.81 8.69 -4.56
N PRO A 57 -3.81 9.49 -4.17
CA PRO A 57 -4.44 9.39 -2.85
C PRO A 57 -5.23 8.09 -2.64
N LEU A 58 -5.53 7.37 -3.71
CA LEU A 58 -6.28 6.11 -3.67
C LEU A 58 -5.53 5.02 -2.89
N GLN A 59 -4.20 5.08 -2.82
CA GLN A 59 -3.38 4.16 -2.01
C GLN A 59 -3.78 4.17 -0.53
N MET A 60 -4.04 5.35 0.04
CA MET A 60 -4.46 5.48 1.43
C MET A 60 -5.87 4.92 1.65
N ILE A 61 -6.78 5.18 0.70
CA ILE A 61 -8.15 4.64 0.74
C ILE A 61 -8.12 3.12 0.64
N GLY A 62 -7.34 2.57 -0.30
CA GLY A 62 -7.15 1.13 -0.44
C GLY A 62 -6.58 0.49 0.82
N ALA A 63 -5.54 1.09 1.42
CA ALA A 63 -4.96 0.62 2.67
C ALA A 63 -5.96 0.69 3.84
N ALA A 64 -6.77 1.75 3.91
CA ALA A 64 -7.82 1.86 4.91
C ALA A 64 -8.89 0.77 4.76
N ILE A 65 -9.35 0.51 3.54
CA ILE A 65 -10.32 -0.56 3.25
C ILE A 65 -9.72 -1.93 3.63
N CYS A 66 -8.48 -2.23 3.22
CA CYS A 66 -7.78 -3.45 3.60
C CYS A 66 -7.64 -3.57 5.13
N ALA A 67 -7.29 -2.48 5.81
CA ALA A 67 -7.17 -2.48 7.26
C ALA A 67 -8.50 -2.78 7.97
N LEU A 68 -9.61 -2.26 7.45
CA LEU A 68 -10.96 -2.54 7.96
C LEU A 68 -11.36 -4.01 7.74
N ILE A 69 -11.14 -4.55 6.54
CA ILE A 69 -11.49 -5.93 6.18
C ILE A 69 -10.68 -6.93 7.02
N PHE A 70 -9.37 -6.75 7.09
CA PHE A 70 -8.47 -7.65 7.82
C PHE A 70 -8.36 -7.34 9.31
N ARG A 71 -9.02 -6.28 9.79
CA ARG A 71 -9.01 -5.81 11.19
C ARG A 71 -7.59 -5.63 11.74
N VAL A 72 -6.73 -4.99 10.95
CA VAL A 72 -5.35 -4.66 11.27
C VAL A 72 -5.21 -3.16 11.59
N ASN A 73 -4.05 -2.73 12.06
CA ASN A 73 -3.85 -1.35 12.51
C ASN A 73 -4.02 -0.34 11.36
N LEU A 74 -5.10 0.42 11.40
CA LEU A 74 -5.49 1.39 10.36
C LEU A 74 -4.44 2.50 10.17
N PRO A 75 -4.01 3.23 11.24
CA PRO A 75 -3.02 4.29 11.08
C PRO A 75 -1.70 3.79 10.49
N LEU A 76 -1.25 2.61 10.91
CA LEU A 76 -0.01 2.03 10.41
C LEU A 76 -0.14 1.62 8.94
N ALA A 77 -1.28 1.03 8.54
CA ALA A 77 -1.50 0.66 7.14
C ALA A 77 -1.44 1.88 6.21
N MET A 78 -2.11 2.98 6.59
CA MET A 78 -2.07 4.22 5.84
C MET A 78 -0.67 4.85 5.81
N LEU A 79 0.03 4.88 6.94
CA LEU A 79 1.38 5.43 7.03
C LEU A 79 2.37 4.67 6.14
N VAL A 80 2.26 3.36 6.10
CA VAL A 80 3.14 2.51 5.29
C VAL A 80 2.97 2.77 3.79
N THR A 81 1.81 3.22 3.31
CA THR A 81 1.66 3.56 1.88
C THR A 81 2.61 4.67 1.42
N LEU A 82 3.10 5.51 2.33
CA LEU A 82 3.99 6.63 2.02
C LEU A 82 5.39 6.22 1.55
N TYR A 83 5.71 4.91 1.51
CA TYR A 83 6.96 4.45 0.91
C TYR A 83 7.01 4.77 -0.60
N THR A 84 5.87 4.87 -1.24
CA THR A 84 5.77 5.41 -2.60
C THR A 84 5.63 6.92 -2.56
N ASN A 85 6.62 7.58 -3.08
CA ASN A 85 6.72 9.03 -3.26
C ASN A 85 7.21 9.31 -4.68
N PRO A 86 7.23 10.55 -5.16
CA PRO A 86 7.66 10.86 -6.53
C PRO A 86 9.03 10.29 -6.91
N ILE A 87 9.96 10.14 -5.95
CA ILE A 87 11.30 9.61 -6.20
C ILE A 87 11.28 8.08 -6.33
N THR A 88 10.57 7.38 -5.43
CA THR A 88 10.52 5.92 -5.40
C THR A 88 9.51 5.33 -6.37
N LEU A 89 8.51 6.10 -6.77
CA LEU A 89 7.46 5.64 -7.68
C LEU A 89 8.04 5.22 -9.03
N VAL A 90 8.90 6.04 -9.63
CA VAL A 90 9.48 5.75 -10.94
C VAL A 90 10.25 4.42 -10.96
N PRO A 91 11.25 4.17 -10.08
CA PRO A 91 11.96 2.90 -10.09
C PRO A 91 11.07 1.70 -9.76
N LEU A 92 10.07 1.85 -8.88
CA LEU A 92 9.14 0.77 -8.57
C LEU A 92 8.25 0.41 -9.76
N TYR A 93 7.78 1.39 -10.51
CA TYR A 93 6.95 1.15 -11.70
C TYR A 93 7.77 0.56 -12.85
N LEU A 94 9.03 0.98 -13.02
CA LEU A 94 9.95 0.34 -13.96
C LEU A 94 10.20 -1.12 -13.59
N LEU A 95 10.42 -1.41 -12.31
CA LEU A 95 10.58 -2.78 -11.82
C LEU A 95 9.32 -3.61 -12.05
N ALA A 96 8.14 -3.05 -11.74
CA ALA A 96 6.86 -3.70 -11.99
C ALA A 96 6.68 -4.00 -13.48
N TYR A 97 6.98 -3.04 -14.35
CA TYR A 97 6.91 -3.24 -15.80
C TYR A 97 7.83 -4.37 -16.27
N GLN A 98 9.07 -4.43 -15.78
CA GLN A 98 10.01 -5.51 -16.10
C GLN A 98 9.48 -6.88 -15.66
N ILE A 99 8.96 -6.98 -14.43
CA ILE A 99 8.33 -8.21 -13.93
C ILE A 99 7.18 -8.63 -14.83
N GLY A 100 6.30 -7.69 -15.17
CA GLY A 100 5.15 -7.97 -16.01
C GLY A 100 5.53 -8.42 -17.41
N ARG A 101 6.54 -7.83 -18.04
CA ARG A 101 7.09 -8.27 -19.33
C ARG A 101 7.60 -9.71 -19.27
N LEU A 102 8.36 -10.05 -18.25
CA LEU A 102 8.84 -11.42 -18.06
C LEU A 102 7.69 -12.43 -17.97
N MET A 103 6.59 -12.03 -17.33
CA MET A 103 5.42 -12.90 -17.15
C MET A 103 4.53 -12.97 -18.40
N THR A 104 4.46 -11.89 -19.18
CA THR A 104 3.66 -11.86 -20.42
C THR A 104 4.41 -12.42 -21.63
N GLY A 105 5.71 -12.72 -21.50
CA GLY A 105 6.54 -13.19 -22.60
C GLY A 105 6.85 -12.12 -23.65
N GLU A 106 6.63 -10.85 -23.34
CA GLU A 106 6.90 -9.75 -24.27
C GLU A 106 8.42 -9.52 -24.36
N SER A 107 8.98 -9.80 -25.53
CA SER A 107 10.41 -9.65 -25.80
C SER A 107 10.84 -8.21 -26.13
N ASN A 108 9.90 -7.35 -26.53
CA ASN A 108 10.18 -5.96 -26.88
C ASN A 108 10.58 -5.14 -25.66
N GLY A 109 11.66 -4.35 -25.76
CA GLY A 109 12.11 -3.44 -24.71
C GLY A 109 11.02 -2.43 -24.29
N PHE A 110 11.33 -1.60 -23.31
CA PHE A 110 10.46 -0.47 -22.96
C PHE A 110 10.36 0.44 -24.20
N VAL A 111 9.15 0.57 -24.74
CA VAL A 111 8.84 1.48 -25.84
C VAL A 111 8.57 2.83 -25.21
N ALA A 112 9.35 3.85 -25.60
CA ALA A 112 9.11 5.21 -25.15
C ALA A 112 7.74 5.71 -25.63
N PRO A 113 7.08 6.60 -24.87
CA PRO A 113 5.83 7.19 -25.31
C PRO A 113 6.05 7.98 -26.63
N PRO A 114 5.03 8.05 -27.50
CA PRO A 114 5.13 8.79 -28.75
C PRO A 114 5.42 10.27 -28.50
N GLU A 115 6.33 10.84 -29.27
CA GLU A 115 6.68 12.24 -29.17
C GLU A 115 5.48 13.14 -29.47
N PHE A 116 5.33 14.18 -28.68
CA PHE A 116 4.21 15.12 -28.83
C PHE A 116 4.35 15.88 -30.16
N SER A 117 3.31 15.78 -31.03
CA SER A 117 3.27 16.50 -32.30
C SER A 117 2.05 17.41 -32.35
N VAL A 118 2.33 18.72 -32.44
CA VAL A 118 1.28 19.74 -32.58
C VAL A 118 0.62 19.68 -33.94
N THR A 119 1.37 19.27 -34.98
CA THR A 119 0.93 19.24 -36.38
C THR A 119 -0.04 18.10 -36.68
N SER A 120 -0.01 17.03 -35.90
CA SER A 120 -0.96 15.90 -36.01
C SER A 120 -1.47 15.48 -34.65
N PHE A 121 -2.22 16.35 -33.98
CA PHE A 121 -2.75 16.09 -32.64
C PHE A 121 -3.62 14.83 -32.56
N VAL A 122 -4.46 14.60 -33.58
CA VAL A 122 -5.32 13.40 -33.63
C VAL A 122 -4.47 12.14 -33.75
N GLY A 123 -3.50 12.12 -34.66
CA GLY A 123 -2.60 10.96 -34.81
C GLY A 123 -1.75 10.71 -33.55
N TRP A 124 -1.33 11.77 -32.85
CA TRP A 124 -0.64 11.64 -31.58
C TRP A 124 -1.54 11.03 -30.49
N THR A 125 -2.82 11.43 -30.39
CA THR A 125 -3.75 10.86 -29.41
C THR A 125 -4.03 9.39 -29.66
N GLU A 126 -4.15 8.97 -30.91
CA GLU A 126 -4.31 7.56 -31.29
C GLU A 126 -3.06 6.74 -30.93
N ALA A 127 -1.88 7.25 -31.30
CA ALA A 127 -0.62 6.60 -30.97
C ALA A 127 -0.40 6.51 -29.45
N MET A 128 -0.77 7.54 -28.70
CA MET A 128 -0.70 7.56 -27.23
C MET A 128 -1.65 6.53 -26.60
N GLN A 129 -2.89 6.42 -27.09
CA GLN A 129 -3.83 5.41 -26.64
C GLN A 129 -3.31 3.98 -26.90
N ALA A 130 -2.81 3.72 -28.11
CA ALA A 130 -2.22 2.42 -28.45
C ALA A 130 -1.02 2.09 -27.56
N TRP A 131 -0.15 3.07 -27.30
CA TRP A 131 0.98 2.90 -26.39
C TRP A 131 0.54 2.64 -24.94
N MET A 132 -0.43 3.39 -24.44
CA MET A 132 -0.98 3.17 -23.08
C MET A 132 -1.57 1.76 -22.92
N LEU A 133 -2.30 1.28 -23.92
CA LEU A 133 -2.86 -0.07 -23.90
C LEU A 133 -1.77 -1.16 -23.95
N ALA A 134 -0.73 -0.95 -24.73
CA ALA A 134 0.39 -1.87 -24.81
C ALA A 134 1.17 -1.96 -23.51
N VAL A 135 1.38 -0.83 -22.82
CA VAL A 135 2.09 -0.78 -21.53
C VAL A 135 1.20 -1.24 -20.37
N ALA A 136 -0.11 -1.03 -20.45
CA ALA A 136 -1.04 -1.28 -19.35
C ALA A 136 -1.06 -2.75 -18.91
N LYS A 137 -1.02 -3.69 -19.85
CA LYS A 137 -1.08 -5.13 -19.55
C LYS A 137 0.15 -5.61 -18.77
N PRO A 138 1.39 -5.44 -19.26
CA PRO A 138 2.57 -5.87 -18.51
C PRO A 138 2.72 -5.07 -17.20
N LEU A 139 2.47 -3.76 -17.20
CA LEU A 139 2.54 -2.95 -16.00
C LEU A 139 1.53 -3.40 -14.94
N GLY A 140 0.27 -3.65 -15.33
CA GLY A 140 -0.78 -4.08 -14.41
C GLY A 140 -0.46 -5.42 -13.75
N ILE A 141 -0.02 -6.42 -14.53
CA ILE A 141 0.41 -7.72 -14.02
C ILE A 141 1.60 -7.56 -13.09
N GLY A 142 2.60 -6.80 -13.51
CA GLY A 142 3.80 -6.57 -12.71
C GLY A 142 3.53 -5.83 -11.41
N LEU A 143 2.61 -4.85 -11.41
CA LEU A 143 2.19 -4.15 -10.19
C LEU A 143 1.55 -5.11 -9.19
N ILE A 144 0.66 -6.00 -9.64
CA ILE A 144 0.02 -6.98 -8.75
C ILE A 144 1.07 -7.93 -8.14
N VAL A 145 2.00 -8.43 -8.96
CA VAL A 145 3.05 -9.35 -8.51
C VAL A 145 3.99 -8.64 -7.54
N LEU A 146 4.46 -7.45 -7.89
CA LEU A 146 5.34 -6.66 -7.03
C LEU A 146 4.66 -6.27 -5.72
N ALA A 147 3.39 -5.82 -5.77
CA ALA A 147 2.61 -5.48 -4.58
C ALA A 147 2.47 -6.69 -3.64
N THR A 148 2.17 -7.86 -4.21
CA THR A 148 2.05 -9.10 -3.43
C THR A 148 3.38 -9.50 -2.81
N ALA A 149 4.48 -9.44 -3.57
CA ALA A 149 5.82 -9.74 -3.06
C ALA A 149 6.22 -8.79 -1.91
N LEU A 150 6.01 -7.48 -2.09
CA LEU A 150 6.29 -6.47 -1.06
C LEU A 150 5.42 -6.68 0.18
N ALA A 151 4.14 -7.02 0.02
CA ALA A 151 3.25 -7.33 1.13
C ALA A 151 3.73 -8.54 1.94
N VAL A 152 4.11 -9.63 1.27
CA VAL A 152 4.66 -10.83 1.92
C VAL A 152 5.96 -10.53 2.65
N ILE A 153 6.90 -9.85 1.99
CA ILE A 153 8.18 -9.46 2.58
C ILE A 153 7.94 -8.55 3.80
N GLY A 154 7.10 -7.53 3.68
CA GLY A 154 6.78 -6.61 4.76
C GLY A 154 6.13 -7.31 5.95
N TYR A 155 5.22 -8.26 5.70
CA TYR A 155 4.59 -9.07 6.73
C TYR A 155 5.61 -9.91 7.50
N LEU A 156 6.45 -10.65 6.78
CA LEU A 156 7.47 -11.52 7.38
C LEU A 156 8.53 -10.71 8.13
N ALA A 157 9.02 -9.63 7.52
CA ALA A 157 9.99 -8.73 8.13
C ALA A 157 9.47 -8.12 9.44
N THR A 158 8.21 -7.65 9.43
CA THR A 158 7.58 -7.10 10.64
C THR A 158 7.44 -8.16 11.74
N LYS A 159 7.03 -9.38 11.39
CA LYS A 159 6.97 -10.49 12.35
C LYS A 159 8.33 -10.84 12.94
N ALA A 160 9.37 -10.88 12.10
CA ALA A 160 10.74 -11.15 12.52
C ALA A 160 11.25 -10.03 13.45
N ALA A 161 11.09 -8.77 13.04
CA ALA A 161 11.49 -7.62 13.84
C ALA A 161 10.83 -7.61 15.23
N TRP A 162 9.52 -7.91 15.28
CA TRP A 162 8.80 -8.02 16.55
C TRP A 162 9.30 -9.15 17.44
N ARG A 163 9.63 -10.30 16.85
CA ARG A 163 10.22 -11.44 17.57
C ARG A 163 11.58 -11.06 18.17
N PHE A 164 12.45 -10.43 17.37
CA PHE A 164 13.77 -9.96 17.86
C PHE A 164 13.63 -8.93 18.98
N TYR A 165 12.68 -7.99 18.86
CA TYR A 165 12.39 -7.03 19.91
C TYR A 165 12.00 -7.69 21.23
N LEU A 166 11.11 -8.68 21.20
CA LEU A 166 10.66 -9.42 22.38
C LEU A 166 11.82 -10.20 23.01
N ILE A 167 12.63 -10.89 22.23
CA ILE A 167 13.78 -11.66 22.72
C ILE A 167 14.77 -10.72 23.43
N ARG A 168 15.07 -9.57 22.82
CA ARG A 168 15.94 -8.56 23.46
C ARG A 168 15.36 -8.00 24.75
N ALA A 169 14.07 -7.72 24.77
CA ALA A 169 13.39 -7.22 25.96
C ALA A 169 13.41 -8.25 27.11
N TRP A 170 13.27 -9.53 26.79
CA TRP A 170 13.33 -10.63 27.78
C TRP A 170 14.76 -10.82 28.33
N ARG A 171 15.77 -10.81 27.45
CA ARG A 171 17.19 -10.89 27.89
C ARG A 171 17.54 -9.77 28.85
N LYS A 172 17.13 -8.54 28.55
CA LYS A 172 17.38 -7.35 29.39
C LYS A 172 16.67 -7.42 30.75
N ARG A 173 15.56 -8.15 30.88
CA ARG A 173 14.87 -8.38 32.16
C ARG A 173 15.55 -9.44 33.01
N LYS A 174 16.16 -10.46 32.39
CA LYS A 174 16.85 -11.55 33.06
C LYS A 174 18.23 -11.16 33.59
N SER A 175 18.80 -10.05 33.09
CA SER A 175 20.10 -9.51 33.53
C SER A 175 19.99 -8.42 34.61
N ARG A 176 18.77 -8.15 35.10
CA ARG A 176 18.48 -7.29 36.26
C ARG A 176 17.98 -8.14 37.43
#